data_6c97e767314155dc8b5039db52915425
#
_entry.id   6c97e767314155dc8b5039db52915425
#
_cell.length_a   1.000
_cell.length_b   1.000
_cell.length_c   1.000
_cell.angle_alpha   90.00
_cell.angle_beta   90.00
_cell.angle_gamma   90.00
#
_symmetry.space_group_name_H-M   'P 1'
#
loop_
_entity.id
_entity.type
_entity.pdbx_description
1 polymer ?
#
loop_
_entity_poly.entity_id
_entity_poly.type
_entity_poly.pdbx_seq_one_letter_code
_entity_poly.pdbx_strand_id
1 'polypeptide(L)'
;EFRHVVVLDGGWSSQPDTLSDERRLYYVGMTRAEQTLTLCEFPGGNPFVRSLIEEVMGRTFAGEFMLELDKRYLQLSLKDIDLDFAGRQPSSSAVHRALASLEPGDPLSIQPQDDRYLILDAHDRIVGRTAKSFELDLCVEHCEVAAILVRHTDRCDEQYRAWHKCEQWELVVPRVVTIEG
;
A
#
# COMPACT_ATOMS: atom_id res chain seq x y z
N GLU A 1 21.36 10.61 1.97
CA GLU A 1 22.19 10.47 0.74
C GLU A 1 22.08 9.03 0.26
N PHE A 2 21.98 8.84 -1.06
CA PHE A 2 21.80 7.54 -1.69
C PHE A 2 22.74 7.43 -2.90
N ARG A 3 23.30 6.24 -3.12
CA ARG A 3 24.21 6.04 -4.27
C ARG A 3 23.51 6.32 -5.59
N HIS A 4 22.27 5.90 -5.72
CA HIS A 4 21.47 6.05 -6.92
C HIS A 4 20.11 6.64 -6.55
N VAL A 5 19.69 7.69 -7.25
CA VAL A 5 18.38 8.33 -7.08
C VAL A 5 17.65 8.34 -8.41
N VAL A 6 16.40 7.97 -8.39
CA VAL A 6 15.47 8.09 -9.51
C VAL A 6 14.37 9.04 -9.11
N VAL A 7 14.24 10.15 -9.82
CA VAL A 7 13.14 11.10 -9.64
C VAL A 7 12.14 10.85 -10.74
N LEU A 8 10.95 10.40 -10.36
CA LEU A 8 9.85 10.17 -11.28
C LEU A 8 9.14 11.48 -11.59
N ASP A 9 8.65 11.62 -12.80
CA ASP A 9 7.76 12.72 -13.16
C ASP A 9 6.40 12.46 -12.52
N GLY A 10 6.05 13.25 -11.51
CA GLY A 10 4.91 13.02 -10.62
C GLY A 10 3.80 14.05 -10.75
N GLY A 11 3.61 14.67 -11.93
CA GLY A 11 2.57 15.67 -12.10
C GLY A 11 2.88 16.99 -11.36
N TRP A 12 4.11 17.44 -11.47
CA TRP A 12 4.59 18.70 -10.88
C TRP A 12 3.73 19.88 -11.34
N SER A 13 3.28 20.69 -10.39
CA SER A 13 2.45 21.83 -10.68
C SER A 13 3.23 22.94 -11.40
N SER A 14 2.59 23.57 -12.37
CA SER A 14 3.09 24.80 -13.01
C SER A 14 2.45 26.06 -12.43
N GLN A 15 1.67 25.94 -11.33
CA GLN A 15 0.99 27.09 -10.73
C GLN A 15 1.99 27.97 -10.00
N PRO A 16 1.96 29.30 -10.20
CA PRO A 16 2.94 30.23 -9.63
C PRO A 16 3.08 30.15 -8.11
N ASP A 17 1.98 29.91 -7.41
CA ASP A 17 1.95 29.91 -5.94
C ASP A 17 2.65 28.69 -5.32
N THR A 18 2.67 27.57 -6.01
CA THR A 18 3.29 26.31 -5.54
C THR A 18 4.62 26.00 -6.20
N LEU A 19 4.90 26.63 -7.34
CA LEU A 19 6.07 26.34 -8.19
C LEU A 19 7.41 26.43 -7.43
N SER A 20 7.54 27.40 -6.52
CA SER A 20 8.79 27.59 -5.78
C SER A 20 9.04 26.46 -4.78
N ASP A 21 8.00 25.95 -4.14
CA ASP A 21 8.10 24.89 -3.15
C ASP A 21 8.31 23.54 -3.82
N GLU A 22 7.63 23.29 -4.93
CA GLU A 22 7.85 22.10 -5.75
C GLU A 22 9.27 22.07 -6.34
N ARG A 23 9.78 23.21 -6.82
CA ARG A 23 11.15 23.33 -7.28
C ARG A 23 12.16 22.97 -6.18
N ARG A 24 11.93 23.43 -4.95
CA ARG A 24 12.77 23.09 -3.80
C ARG A 24 12.72 21.60 -3.50
N LEU A 25 11.53 21.01 -3.53
CA LEU A 25 11.35 19.58 -3.28
C LEU A 25 12.07 18.76 -4.35
N TYR A 26 11.92 19.13 -5.62
CA TYR A 26 12.62 18.50 -6.74
C TYR A 26 14.14 18.57 -6.57
N TYR A 27 14.66 19.77 -6.24
CA TYR A 27 16.08 19.99 -5.98
C TYR A 27 16.59 19.15 -4.80
N VAL A 28 15.84 19.06 -3.71
CA VAL A 28 16.21 18.23 -2.56
C VAL A 28 16.29 16.76 -2.97
N GLY A 29 15.36 16.27 -3.79
CA GLY A 29 15.40 14.91 -4.34
C GLY A 29 16.68 14.67 -5.16
N MET A 30 17.00 15.59 -6.07
CA MET A 30 18.20 15.50 -6.93
C MET A 30 19.49 15.48 -6.10
N THR A 31 19.60 16.36 -5.10
CA THR A 31 20.83 16.50 -4.28
C THR A 31 21.06 15.33 -3.32
N ARG A 32 20.15 14.37 -3.25
CA ARG A 32 20.34 13.13 -2.47
C ARG A 32 21.20 12.08 -3.18
N ALA A 33 21.48 12.27 -4.47
CA ALA A 33 22.27 11.33 -5.27
C ALA A 33 23.78 11.54 -5.05
N GLU A 34 24.48 10.46 -4.68
CA GLU A 34 25.94 10.46 -4.52
C GLU A 34 26.67 10.04 -5.82
N GLN A 35 26.11 9.13 -6.60
CA GLN A 35 26.77 8.55 -7.76
C GLN A 35 25.99 8.77 -9.06
N THR A 36 24.70 8.40 -9.06
CA THR A 36 23.86 8.57 -10.25
C THR A 36 22.51 9.18 -9.91
N LEU A 37 22.08 10.07 -10.79
CA LEU A 37 20.75 10.67 -10.78
C LEU A 37 20.05 10.34 -12.09
N THR A 38 18.88 9.75 -12.01
CA THR A 38 18.00 9.52 -13.16
C THR A 38 16.75 10.36 -13.01
N LEU A 39 16.48 11.20 -14.01
CA LEU A 39 15.26 12.01 -14.08
C LEU A 39 14.35 11.38 -15.13
N CYS A 40 13.18 10.92 -14.71
CA CYS A 40 12.17 10.37 -15.61
C CYS A 40 11.20 11.47 -16.00
N GLU A 41 10.98 11.65 -17.31
CA GLU A 41 10.08 12.66 -17.84
C GLU A 41 9.06 12.01 -18.77
N PHE A 42 7.80 12.39 -18.63
CA PHE A 42 6.73 12.03 -19.55
C PHE A 42 6.46 13.15 -20.56
N PRO A 43 5.89 12.84 -21.72
CA PRO A 43 5.49 13.86 -22.70
C PRO A 43 4.49 14.86 -22.10
N GLY A 44 4.85 16.12 -22.08
CA GLY A 44 4.09 17.19 -21.43
C GLY A 44 4.92 18.03 -20.45
N GLY A 45 6.00 17.47 -20.03
CA GLY A 45 7.17 18.15 -19.52
C GLY A 45 7.12 18.64 -18.09
N ASN A 46 8.05 18.12 -17.35
CA ASN A 46 8.45 18.67 -16.06
C ASN A 46 9.13 20.03 -16.28
N PRO A 47 8.62 21.13 -15.71
CA PRO A 47 9.20 22.46 -15.93
C PRO A 47 10.64 22.60 -15.41
N PHE A 48 11.07 21.72 -14.50
CA PHE A 48 12.38 21.78 -13.86
C PHE A 48 13.48 21.10 -14.68
N VAL A 49 13.16 20.08 -15.45
CA VAL A 49 14.13 19.33 -16.28
C VAL A 49 14.59 20.15 -17.48
N ARG A 50 13.73 21.01 -18.03
CA ARG A 50 14.04 21.81 -19.21
C ARG A 50 15.30 22.64 -19.08
N SER A 51 15.59 23.13 -17.88
CA SER A 51 16.81 23.92 -17.63
C SER A 51 18.10 23.07 -17.55
N LEU A 52 17.95 21.73 -17.49
CA LEU A 52 19.06 20.79 -17.30
C LEU A 52 19.37 19.99 -18.57
N ILE A 53 18.62 20.18 -19.66
CA ILE A 53 18.71 19.35 -20.87
C ILE A 53 20.14 19.33 -21.46
N GLU A 54 20.88 20.43 -21.36
CA GLU A 54 22.25 20.51 -21.86
C GLU A 54 23.27 19.80 -20.96
N GLU A 55 22.91 19.52 -19.71
CA GLU A 55 23.80 18.93 -18.70
C GLU A 55 23.53 17.44 -18.44
N VAL A 56 22.44 16.89 -19.00
CA VAL A 56 22.03 15.50 -18.80
C VAL A 56 22.16 14.68 -20.07
N MET A 57 22.52 13.41 -19.92
CA MET A 57 22.49 12.45 -21.02
C MET A 57 21.04 11.97 -21.23
N GLY A 58 20.39 12.51 -22.26
CA GLY A 58 19.04 12.08 -22.66
C GLY A 58 19.04 10.66 -23.24
N ARG A 59 18.13 9.82 -22.77
CA ARG A 59 17.79 8.53 -23.37
C ARG A 59 16.29 8.48 -23.59
N THR A 60 15.88 8.30 -24.83
CA THR A 60 14.48 8.07 -25.16
C THR A 60 14.24 6.57 -25.22
N PHE A 61 13.34 6.07 -24.43
CA PHE A 61 12.86 4.71 -24.52
C PHE A 61 11.67 4.70 -25.47
N ALA A 62 11.92 4.32 -26.72
CA ALA A 62 10.88 4.02 -27.69
C ALA A 62 10.48 2.54 -27.51
N GLY A 63 9.83 2.22 -26.43
CA GLY A 63 9.14 0.95 -26.23
C GLY A 63 7.64 1.23 -26.29
N GLU A 64 6.88 0.37 -26.93
CA GLU A 64 5.50 0.23 -26.54
C GLU A 64 5.54 -0.24 -25.07
N PHE A 65 5.41 0.69 -24.15
CA PHE A 65 4.94 0.35 -22.83
C PHE A 65 3.53 -0.18 -23.07
N MET A 66 3.40 -1.49 -23.18
CA MET A 66 2.16 -2.10 -22.80
C MET A 66 2.03 -1.81 -21.29
N LEU A 67 1.47 -0.64 -21.00
CA LEU A 67 0.86 -0.42 -19.72
C LEU A 67 -0.20 -1.52 -19.66
N GLU A 68 0.04 -2.55 -18.88
CA GLU A 68 -1.05 -3.35 -18.33
C GLU A 68 -1.82 -2.40 -17.40
N LEU A 69 -2.55 -1.46 -18.02
CA LEU A 69 -3.27 -0.38 -17.35
C LEU A 69 -4.50 -0.88 -16.59
N ASP A 70 -4.78 -2.17 -16.71
CA ASP A 70 -5.95 -2.79 -16.11
C ASP A 70 -5.70 -3.25 -14.67
N LYS A 71 -4.48 -3.07 -14.14
CA LYS A 71 -4.16 -3.46 -12.76
C LYS A 71 -4.24 -2.28 -11.81
N ARG A 72 -5.11 -2.39 -10.81
CA ARG A 72 -5.17 -1.44 -9.70
C ARG A 72 -4.59 -2.05 -8.45
N TYR A 73 -3.73 -1.28 -7.77
CA TYR A 73 -3.15 -1.63 -6.48
C TYR A 73 -3.94 -0.95 -5.38
N LEU A 74 -4.63 -1.73 -4.57
CA LEU A 74 -5.43 -1.25 -3.46
C LEU A 74 -4.84 -1.77 -2.15
N GLN A 75 -4.29 -0.89 -1.33
CA GLN A 75 -3.97 -1.21 0.04
C GLN A 75 -5.18 -0.94 0.92
N LEU A 76 -5.70 -1.95 1.59
CA LEU A 76 -6.82 -1.77 2.50
C LEU A 76 -6.41 -0.84 3.64
N SER A 77 -7.28 0.10 3.94
CA SER A 77 -7.11 0.99 5.10
C SER A 77 -7.64 0.32 6.38
N LEU A 78 -7.34 0.90 7.52
CA LEU A 78 -7.88 0.40 8.80
C LEU A 78 -9.42 0.50 8.90
N LYS A 79 -10.07 1.30 8.04
CA LYS A 79 -11.53 1.39 7.96
C LYS A 79 -12.14 0.20 7.21
N ASP A 80 -11.36 -0.43 6.34
CA ASP A 80 -11.79 -1.53 5.49
C ASP A 80 -11.65 -2.89 6.19
N ILE A 81 -11.01 -2.92 7.36
CA ILE A 81 -10.69 -4.14 8.11
C ILE A 81 -11.47 -4.15 9.42
N ASP A 82 -11.97 -5.32 9.83
CA ASP A 82 -12.53 -5.55 11.17
C ASP A 82 -11.37 -5.65 12.19
N LEU A 83 -10.99 -4.51 12.75
CA LEU A 83 -9.83 -4.36 13.62
C LEU A 83 -9.88 -5.23 14.88
N ASP A 84 -11.08 -5.62 15.31
CA ASP A 84 -11.29 -6.36 16.56
C ASP A 84 -11.57 -7.84 16.32
N PHE A 85 -11.50 -8.31 15.07
CA PHE A 85 -11.81 -9.69 14.72
C PHE A 85 -10.99 -10.69 15.56
N ALA A 86 -9.66 -10.56 15.55
CA ALA A 86 -8.79 -11.43 16.33
C ALA A 86 -8.91 -11.19 17.83
N GLY A 87 -9.13 -9.95 18.26
CA GLY A 87 -9.34 -9.60 19.68
C GLY A 87 -10.53 -10.30 20.32
N ARG A 88 -11.57 -10.61 19.53
CA ARG A 88 -12.74 -11.37 19.98
C ARG A 88 -12.53 -12.88 20.03
N GLN A 89 -11.39 -13.37 19.55
CA GLN A 89 -11.03 -14.78 19.62
C GLN A 89 -10.21 -15.07 20.88
N PRO A 90 -10.37 -16.25 21.50
CA PRO A 90 -9.48 -16.66 22.59
C PRO A 90 -8.01 -16.67 22.13
N SER A 91 -7.08 -16.32 23.01
CA SER A 91 -5.64 -16.30 22.71
C SER A 91 -5.09 -17.65 22.20
N SER A 92 -5.74 -18.76 22.57
CA SER A 92 -5.39 -20.11 22.07
C SER A 92 -6.00 -20.46 20.71
N SER A 93 -6.74 -19.55 20.07
CA SER A 93 -7.43 -19.84 18.81
C SER A 93 -6.45 -20.10 17.64
N ALA A 94 -6.97 -20.77 16.62
CA ALA A 94 -6.21 -20.98 15.37
C ALA A 94 -5.88 -19.68 14.66
N VAL A 95 -6.72 -18.65 14.80
CA VAL A 95 -6.51 -17.31 14.22
C VAL A 95 -5.22 -16.70 14.72
N HIS A 96 -4.97 -16.67 16.02
CA HIS A 96 -3.73 -16.11 16.57
C HIS A 96 -2.48 -16.87 16.13
N ARG A 97 -2.57 -18.22 16.06
CA ARG A 97 -1.46 -19.02 15.54
C ARG A 97 -1.18 -18.79 14.06
N ALA A 98 -2.23 -18.57 13.27
CA ALA A 98 -2.08 -18.26 11.86
C ALA A 98 -1.46 -16.86 11.67
N LEU A 99 -1.96 -15.84 12.39
CA LEU A 99 -1.41 -14.48 12.36
C LEU A 99 0.06 -14.44 12.76
N ALA A 100 0.44 -15.12 13.84
CA ALA A 100 1.84 -15.17 14.32
C ALA A 100 2.82 -15.85 13.35
N SER A 101 2.32 -16.56 12.32
CA SER A 101 3.15 -17.19 11.29
C SER A 101 3.26 -16.37 10.00
N LEU A 102 2.61 -15.22 9.91
CA LEU A 102 2.63 -14.37 8.72
C LEU A 102 3.78 -13.36 8.75
N GLU A 103 4.28 -13.07 7.56
CA GLU A 103 5.25 -11.99 7.31
C GLU A 103 4.74 -11.06 6.20
N PRO A 104 5.21 -9.78 6.14
CA PRO A 104 4.91 -8.90 5.01
C PRO A 104 5.37 -9.52 3.69
N GLY A 105 4.48 -9.51 2.70
CA GLY A 105 4.67 -10.15 1.40
C GLY A 105 4.08 -11.56 1.29
N ASP A 106 3.65 -12.18 2.39
CA ASP A 106 3.00 -13.49 2.34
C ASP A 106 1.67 -13.42 1.55
N PRO A 107 1.37 -14.45 0.75
CA PRO A 107 0.16 -14.49 -0.04
C PRO A 107 -1.08 -14.64 0.83
N LEU A 108 -2.11 -13.89 0.46
CA LEU A 108 -3.43 -13.93 1.06
C LEU A 108 -4.50 -14.22 0.00
N SER A 109 -5.67 -14.63 0.45
CA SER A 109 -6.88 -14.64 -0.36
C SER A 109 -8.03 -13.95 0.36
N ILE A 110 -8.94 -13.38 -0.43
CA ILE A 110 -10.14 -12.69 0.07
C ILE A 110 -11.35 -13.46 -0.46
N GLN A 111 -12.18 -13.98 0.43
CA GLN A 111 -13.34 -14.79 0.08
C GLN A 111 -14.62 -14.15 0.66
N PRO A 112 -15.69 -14.04 -0.14
CA PRO A 112 -16.96 -13.51 0.35
C PRO A 112 -17.57 -14.43 1.42
N GLN A 113 -18.06 -13.83 2.49
CA GLN A 113 -18.83 -14.50 3.52
C GLN A 113 -19.93 -13.57 4.05
N ASP A 114 -21.17 -13.91 3.81
CA ASP A 114 -22.35 -13.14 4.18
C ASP A 114 -22.24 -11.66 3.69
N ASP A 115 -22.19 -10.71 4.64
CA ASP A 115 -22.08 -9.28 4.39
C ASP A 115 -20.62 -8.75 4.44
N ARG A 116 -19.62 -9.62 4.34
CA ARG A 116 -18.19 -9.30 4.48
C ARG A 116 -17.31 -10.23 3.65
N TYR A 117 -16.01 -10.02 3.80
CA TYR A 117 -15.02 -10.92 3.23
C TYR A 117 -14.11 -11.47 4.33
N LEU A 118 -13.81 -12.76 4.26
CA LEU A 118 -12.75 -13.37 5.05
C LEU A 118 -11.40 -13.11 4.39
N ILE A 119 -10.39 -12.91 5.21
CA ILE A 119 -8.99 -12.84 4.79
C ILE A 119 -8.35 -14.16 5.24
N LEU A 120 -7.80 -14.91 4.29
CA LEU A 120 -7.22 -16.22 4.48
C LEU A 120 -5.76 -16.20 4.10
N ASP A 121 -4.93 -17.00 4.77
CA ASP A 121 -3.55 -17.22 4.39
C ASP A 121 -3.42 -18.28 3.28
N ALA A 122 -2.18 -18.60 2.89
CA ALA A 122 -1.87 -19.60 1.87
C ALA A 122 -2.30 -21.04 2.22
N HIS A 123 -2.73 -21.28 3.46
CA HIS A 123 -3.20 -22.58 3.96
C HIS A 123 -4.70 -22.58 4.25
N ASP A 124 -5.44 -21.61 3.70
CA ASP A 124 -6.88 -21.41 3.92
C ASP A 124 -7.25 -21.19 5.40
N ARG A 125 -6.31 -20.73 6.22
CA ARG A 125 -6.57 -20.38 7.62
C ARG A 125 -7.07 -18.94 7.70
N ILE A 126 -8.12 -18.71 8.48
CA ILE A 126 -8.67 -17.37 8.66
C ILE A 126 -7.69 -16.53 9.50
N VAL A 127 -7.24 -15.42 8.95
CA VAL A 127 -6.33 -14.46 9.58
C VAL A 127 -6.95 -13.09 9.79
N GLY A 128 -8.12 -12.85 9.21
CA GLY A 128 -8.81 -11.58 9.36
C GLY A 128 -10.19 -11.58 8.71
N ARG A 129 -10.81 -10.41 8.77
CA ARG A 129 -12.10 -10.16 8.16
C ARG A 129 -12.20 -8.69 7.79
N THR A 130 -12.89 -8.35 6.69
CA THR A 130 -13.14 -6.95 6.33
C THR A 130 -14.22 -6.32 7.19
N ALA A 131 -14.28 -4.99 7.20
CA ALA A 131 -15.41 -4.25 7.74
C ALA A 131 -16.67 -4.51 6.91
N LYS A 132 -17.86 -4.29 7.50
CA LYS A 132 -19.14 -4.44 6.78
C LYS A 132 -19.33 -3.45 5.64
N SER A 133 -18.72 -2.28 5.76
CA SER A 133 -18.78 -1.22 4.75
C SER A 133 -17.81 -1.41 3.59
N PHE A 134 -16.96 -2.44 3.66
CA PHE A 134 -16.00 -2.71 2.59
C PHE A 134 -16.68 -3.49 1.48
N GLU A 135 -16.61 -2.95 0.29
CA GLU A 135 -17.08 -3.57 -0.95
C GLU A 135 -15.89 -3.74 -1.89
N LEU A 136 -15.85 -4.86 -2.59
CA LEU A 136 -14.83 -5.18 -3.56
C LEU A 136 -15.50 -5.41 -4.90
N ASP A 137 -15.52 -4.38 -5.74
CA ASP A 137 -16.20 -4.36 -7.04
C ASP A 137 -15.37 -4.99 -8.17
N LEU A 138 -14.15 -5.46 -7.88
CA LEU A 138 -13.18 -5.86 -8.89
C LEU A 138 -12.71 -7.30 -8.66
N CYS A 139 -12.31 -7.97 -9.74
CA CYS A 139 -11.66 -9.27 -9.63
C CYS A 139 -10.28 -9.13 -8.98
N VAL A 140 -10.06 -9.85 -7.89
CA VAL A 140 -8.74 -9.92 -7.23
C VAL A 140 -7.84 -10.86 -8.01
N GLU A 141 -6.76 -10.33 -8.56
CA GLU A 141 -5.71 -11.12 -9.20
C GLU A 141 -4.70 -11.64 -8.18
N HIS A 142 -4.33 -10.76 -7.24
CA HIS A 142 -3.34 -11.05 -6.22
C HIS A 142 -3.67 -10.34 -4.93
N CYS A 143 -3.39 -10.99 -3.80
CA CYS A 143 -3.52 -10.40 -2.48
C CYS A 143 -2.34 -10.85 -1.61
N GLU A 144 -1.77 -9.93 -0.83
CA GLU A 144 -0.64 -10.23 0.04
C GLU A 144 -0.69 -9.40 1.32
N VAL A 145 0.11 -9.78 2.30
CA VAL A 145 0.31 -9.01 3.54
C VAL A 145 1.09 -7.74 3.25
N ALA A 146 0.46 -6.56 3.37
CA ALA A 146 1.17 -5.28 3.31
C ALA A 146 1.82 -4.93 4.65
N ALA A 147 1.13 -5.21 5.76
CA ALA A 147 1.62 -4.96 7.11
C ALA A 147 0.89 -5.85 8.13
N ILE A 148 1.56 -6.05 9.26
CA ILE A 148 0.96 -6.66 10.46
C ILE A 148 1.01 -5.61 11.55
N LEU A 149 -0.13 -5.34 12.17
CA LEU A 149 -0.27 -4.34 13.22
C LEU A 149 -0.65 -5.02 14.53
N VAL A 150 -0.20 -4.44 15.64
CA VAL A 150 -0.56 -4.89 16.98
C VAL A 150 -1.56 -3.91 17.58
N ARG A 151 -2.65 -4.46 18.10
CA ARG A 151 -3.69 -3.71 18.84
C ARG A 151 -3.76 -4.15 20.29
N HIS A 152 -4.19 -3.21 21.12
CA HIS A 152 -4.39 -3.42 22.56
C HIS A 152 -5.80 -3.03 22.95
N THR A 153 -6.37 -3.75 23.89
CA THR A 153 -7.73 -3.50 24.41
C THR A 153 -7.88 -2.11 25.04
N ASP A 154 -6.83 -1.56 25.63
CA ASP A 154 -6.83 -0.22 26.25
C ASP A 154 -7.02 0.91 25.24
N ARG A 155 -6.68 0.66 23.96
CA ARG A 155 -6.85 1.61 22.84
C ARG A 155 -8.17 1.45 22.09
N CYS A 156 -9.05 0.56 22.55
CA CYS A 156 -10.38 0.36 21.97
C CYS A 156 -11.42 1.17 22.74
N ASP A 157 -12.50 1.51 22.03
CA ASP A 157 -13.65 2.15 22.68
C ASP A 157 -14.16 1.33 23.85
N GLU A 158 -14.45 2.00 24.95
CA GLU A 158 -14.79 1.36 26.23
C GLU A 158 -15.98 0.40 26.11
N GLN A 159 -16.97 0.77 25.30
CA GLN A 159 -18.16 -0.05 25.04
C GLN A 159 -17.86 -1.41 24.38
N TYR A 160 -16.74 -1.57 23.70
CA TYR A 160 -16.37 -2.82 23.00
C TYR A 160 -15.35 -3.66 23.77
N ARG A 161 -14.72 -3.10 24.83
CA ARG A 161 -13.68 -3.80 25.61
C ARG A 161 -14.14 -5.13 26.18
N ALA A 162 -15.39 -5.19 26.63
CA ALA A 162 -15.96 -6.40 27.18
C ALA A 162 -16.08 -7.58 26.20
N TRP A 163 -15.98 -7.32 24.90
CA TRP A 163 -16.07 -8.36 23.86
C TRP A 163 -14.73 -8.97 23.51
N HIS A 164 -13.62 -8.33 23.92
CA HIS A 164 -12.29 -8.85 23.68
C HIS A 164 -11.97 -9.99 24.67
N LYS A 165 -11.30 -11.02 24.13
CA LYS A 165 -10.89 -12.23 24.90
C LYS A 165 -9.39 -12.27 25.11
N CYS A 166 -8.66 -11.27 24.63
CA CYS A 166 -7.23 -11.08 24.83
C CYS A 166 -6.93 -9.58 24.99
N GLU A 167 -5.85 -9.27 25.71
CA GLU A 167 -5.42 -7.90 25.95
C GLU A 167 -4.72 -7.27 24.74
N GLN A 168 -4.08 -8.13 23.95
CA GLN A 168 -3.33 -7.75 22.75
C GLN A 168 -3.56 -8.76 21.65
N TRP A 169 -3.63 -8.28 20.41
CA TRP A 169 -3.73 -9.14 19.23
C TRP A 169 -3.09 -8.51 18.00
N GLU A 170 -2.72 -9.34 17.07
CA GLU A 170 -2.25 -8.95 15.76
C GLU A 170 -3.42 -8.87 14.77
N LEU A 171 -3.26 -8.00 13.77
CA LEU A 171 -4.15 -7.92 12.61
C LEU A 171 -3.33 -7.72 11.34
N VAL A 172 -3.80 -8.31 10.26
CA VAL A 172 -3.18 -8.20 8.94
C VAL A 172 -3.83 -7.06 8.15
N VAL A 173 -2.99 -6.28 7.46
CA VAL A 173 -3.42 -5.26 6.48
C VAL A 173 -3.11 -5.80 5.10
N PRO A 174 -4.11 -6.17 4.30
CA PRO A 174 -3.90 -6.67 2.94
C PRO A 174 -3.55 -5.55 1.94
N ARG A 175 -2.75 -5.91 0.95
CA ARG A 175 -2.62 -5.21 -0.33
C ARG A 175 -3.20 -6.10 -1.42
N VAL A 176 -4.07 -5.53 -2.23
CA VAL A 176 -4.82 -6.25 -3.27
C VAL A 176 -4.45 -5.67 -4.63
N VAL A 177 -4.22 -6.54 -5.59
CA VAL A 177 -4.12 -6.19 -7.01
C VAL A 177 -5.39 -6.66 -7.69
N THR A 178 -6.08 -5.73 -8.32
CA THR A 178 -7.33 -6.00 -9.03
C THR A 178 -7.18 -5.71 -10.51
N ILE A 179 -7.96 -6.41 -11.34
CA ILE A 179 -8.05 -6.19 -12.78
C ILE A 179 -9.41 -5.57 -13.06
N GLU A 180 -9.45 -4.53 -13.89
CA GLU A 180 -10.72 -4.07 -14.48
C GLU A 180 -11.19 -5.13 -15.46
N GLY A 181 -12.37 -5.70 -15.24
CA GLY A 181 -13.01 -6.67 -16.12
C GLY A 181 -13.72 -6.01 -17.31
#